data_41f27e4afbfa2ed4ee7f7f3fb56ee996
#
_entry.id   41f27e4afbfa2ed4ee7f7f3fb56ee996
#
_cell.length_a   1.000
_cell.length_b   1.000
_cell.length_c   1.000
_cell.angle_alpha   90.00
_cell.angle_beta   90.00
_cell.angle_gamma   90.00
#
_symmetry.space_group_name_H-M   'P 1'
#
loop_
_entity.id
_entity.type
_entity.pdbx_description
1 polymer ?
#
loop_
_entity_poly.entity_id
_entity_poly.type
_entity_poly.pdbx_seq_one_letter_code
_entity_poly.pdbx_strand_id
1 'polypeptide(L)'
;MNKALYGIGTALLLALALVACSKKEAAPVATQPAAVAVTGVTLGKAIGADKRVTAPTDSFAPHDTIYAAVETQGSGSATLKAKWTYHRGDKVAVVNENSQTVVATGPAVTEFHVSKPDGWPTGDYQVEVYLNDASTGVHKFVVK
;
A
#
# COMPACT_ATOMS: atom_id res chain seq x y z
N MET A 1 -85.33 18.24 -39.70
CA MET A 1 -85.65 17.30 -40.83
C MET A 1 -84.41 16.49 -41.12
N ASN A 2 -84.62 15.18 -41.09
CA ASN A 2 -83.83 14.14 -41.76
C ASN A 2 -82.38 13.89 -41.30
N LYS A 3 -82.17 12.81 -40.55
CA LYS A 3 -81.90 11.40 -40.96
C LYS A 3 -80.50 11.33 -41.70
N ALA A 4 -79.59 10.47 -41.46
CA ALA A 4 -79.57 9.08 -41.01
C ALA A 4 -78.08 8.65 -40.97
N LEU A 5 -77.69 7.84 -40.02
CA LEU A 5 -77.39 6.41 -40.15
C LEU A 5 -75.94 5.99 -40.62
N TYR A 6 -75.37 5.21 -39.71
CA TYR A 6 -74.53 3.99 -39.89
C TYR A 6 -73.07 4.12 -40.35
N GLY A 7 -72.26 3.56 -39.54
CA GLY A 7 -70.94 3.14 -39.94
C GLY A 7 -70.11 2.56 -38.78
N ILE A 8 -70.48 1.34 -38.38
CA ILE A 8 -69.64 0.52 -37.47
C ILE A 8 -68.34 0.13 -38.15
N GLY A 9 -67.26 0.44 -37.54
CA GLY A 9 -65.97 -0.02 -38.01
C GLY A 9 -65.03 -0.27 -36.82
N THR A 10 -65.21 -1.46 -36.26
CA THR A 10 -64.28 -2.02 -35.24
C THR A 10 -62.93 -2.33 -35.89
N ALA A 11 -61.94 -1.54 -35.65
CA ALA A 11 -60.55 -1.86 -35.95
C ALA A 11 -59.78 -2.07 -34.64
N LEU A 12 -59.67 -3.33 -34.27
CA LEU A 12 -58.85 -3.82 -33.19
C LEU A 12 -57.38 -3.76 -33.62
N LEU A 13 -56.69 -2.71 -33.25
CA LEU A 13 -55.23 -2.61 -33.43
C LEU A 13 -54.52 -3.20 -32.20
N LEU A 14 -54.09 -4.42 -32.40
CA LEU A 14 -53.21 -5.12 -31.48
C LEU A 14 -51.82 -4.42 -31.51
N ALA A 15 -51.54 -3.55 -30.57
CA ALA A 15 -50.21 -3.00 -30.34
C ALA A 15 -49.31 -4.05 -29.69
N LEU A 16 -48.50 -4.74 -30.49
CA LEU A 16 -47.36 -5.52 -29.97
C LEU A 16 -46.36 -4.55 -29.35
N ALA A 17 -46.35 -4.49 -28.03
CA ALA A 17 -45.28 -3.85 -27.29
C ALA A 17 -44.05 -4.75 -27.38
N LEU A 18 -43.13 -4.43 -28.27
CA LEU A 18 -41.77 -4.97 -28.27
C LEU A 18 -41.03 -4.42 -27.05
N VAL A 19 -41.04 -5.21 -25.98
CA VAL A 19 -40.13 -4.98 -24.86
C VAL A 19 -38.72 -5.28 -25.38
N ALA A 20 -38.03 -4.25 -25.86
CA ALA A 20 -36.63 -4.28 -26.07
C ALA A 20 -35.95 -4.36 -24.70
N CYS A 21 -35.62 -5.57 -24.25
CA CYS A 21 -34.65 -5.76 -23.18
C CYS A 21 -33.31 -5.24 -23.67
N SER A 22 -33.02 -3.97 -23.45
CA SER A 22 -31.67 -3.44 -23.55
C SER A 22 -30.86 -4.10 -22.44
N LYS A 23 -30.18 -5.18 -22.82
CA LYS A 23 -29.12 -5.75 -22.03
C LYS A 23 -28.05 -4.66 -21.94
N LYS A 24 -28.05 -3.93 -20.83
CA LYS A 24 -27.02 -2.94 -20.54
C LYS A 24 -25.73 -3.71 -20.35
N GLU A 25 -24.98 -3.80 -21.41
CA GLU A 25 -23.63 -4.36 -21.40
C GLU A 25 -22.83 -3.50 -20.44
N ALA A 26 -22.47 -4.10 -19.27
CA ALA A 26 -21.62 -3.42 -18.31
C ALA A 26 -20.30 -3.10 -19.03
N ALA A 27 -19.97 -1.81 -19.13
CA ALA A 27 -18.68 -1.38 -19.64
C ALA A 27 -17.58 -2.11 -18.85
N PRO A 28 -16.49 -2.59 -19.50
CA PRO A 28 -15.40 -3.22 -18.78
C PRO A 28 -14.91 -2.22 -17.74
N VAL A 29 -15.00 -2.59 -16.45
CA VAL A 29 -14.44 -1.82 -15.36
C VAL A 29 -12.94 -1.84 -15.61
N ALA A 30 -12.38 -0.71 -16.04
CA ALA A 30 -10.94 -0.54 -16.13
C ALA A 30 -10.40 -0.79 -14.73
N THR A 31 -9.69 -1.92 -14.53
CA THR A 31 -9.05 -2.24 -13.26
C THR A 31 -7.97 -1.20 -13.04
N GLN A 32 -8.29 -0.17 -12.26
CA GLN A 32 -7.30 0.84 -11.89
C GLN A 32 -6.18 0.12 -11.14
N PRO A 33 -4.90 0.34 -11.52
CA PRO A 33 -3.79 -0.27 -10.82
C PRO A 33 -3.90 0.02 -9.31
N ALA A 34 -3.73 -1.00 -8.49
CA ALA A 34 -3.77 -0.82 -7.05
C ALA A 34 -2.68 0.16 -6.62
N ALA A 35 -3.03 1.11 -5.76
CA ALA A 35 -2.06 2.04 -5.18
C ALA A 35 -0.93 1.30 -4.46
N VAL A 36 0.22 1.94 -4.32
CA VAL A 36 1.36 1.36 -3.59
C VAL A 36 0.95 1.05 -2.15
N ALA A 37 1.27 -0.14 -1.69
CA ALA A 37 1.06 -0.59 -0.33
C ALA A 37 2.31 -1.30 0.20
N VAL A 38 2.61 -1.13 1.49
CA VAL A 38 3.66 -1.91 2.17
C VAL A 38 3.10 -3.29 2.49
N THR A 39 3.82 -4.33 2.07
CA THR A 39 3.45 -5.74 2.27
C THR A 39 4.29 -6.44 3.33
N GLY A 40 5.46 -5.90 3.64
CA GLY A 40 6.33 -6.46 4.67
C GLY A 40 7.51 -5.55 4.98
N VAL A 41 8.08 -5.74 6.16
CA VAL A 41 9.34 -5.10 6.58
C VAL A 41 10.17 -6.16 7.29
N THR A 42 11.40 -6.32 6.84
CA THR A 42 12.36 -7.27 7.42
C THR A 42 13.58 -6.51 7.91
N LEU A 43 13.98 -6.76 9.17
CA LEU A 43 15.20 -6.21 9.76
C LEU A 43 16.35 -7.22 9.67
N GLY A 44 17.58 -6.72 9.55
CA GLY A 44 18.76 -7.58 9.56
C GLY A 44 20.08 -6.83 9.46
N LYS A 45 21.16 -7.61 9.43
CA LYS A 45 22.55 -7.11 9.46
C LYS A 45 23.17 -6.96 8.07
N ALA A 46 22.54 -7.53 7.06
CA ALA A 46 23.07 -7.50 5.69
C ALA A 46 21.93 -7.57 4.68
N ILE A 47 22.16 -7.01 3.50
CA ILE A 47 21.26 -7.08 2.35
C ILE A 47 21.96 -7.69 1.13
N GLY A 48 21.18 -8.31 0.26
CA GLY A 48 21.62 -8.78 -1.05
C GLY A 48 21.55 -7.69 -2.13
N ALA A 49 21.95 -8.06 -3.33
CA ALA A 49 21.87 -7.18 -4.51
C ALA A 49 20.43 -6.76 -4.86
N ASP A 50 19.46 -7.55 -4.47
CA ASP A 50 18.01 -7.31 -4.61
C ASP A 50 17.43 -6.45 -3.48
N LYS A 51 18.28 -5.90 -2.61
CA LYS A 51 17.93 -5.09 -1.42
C LYS A 51 17.13 -5.86 -0.35
N ARG A 52 17.00 -7.17 -0.47
CA ARG A 52 16.39 -8.01 0.55
C ARG A 52 17.39 -8.34 1.65
N VAL A 53 16.90 -8.45 2.86
CA VAL A 53 17.73 -8.86 4.00
C VAL A 53 18.17 -10.32 3.81
N THR A 54 19.47 -10.56 3.90
CA THR A 54 20.10 -11.89 3.81
C THR A 54 20.37 -12.51 5.17
N ALA A 55 20.42 -11.70 6.23
CA ALA A 55 20.62 -12.12 7.62
C ALA A 55 19.57 -11.49 8.53
N PRO A 56 18.32 -12.00 8.49
CA PRO A 56 17.23 -11.45 9.29
C PRO A 56 17.51 -11.61 10.80
N THR A 57 17.31 -10.55 11.56
CA THR A 57 17.42 -10.53 13.01
C THR A 57 16.73 -9.30 13.59
N ASP A 58 16.31 -9.41 14.84
CA ASP A 58 15.85 -8.32 15.70
C ASP A 58 16.82 -8.01 16.84
N SER A 59 18.02 -8.64 16.81
CA SER A 59 19.06 -8.47 17.83
C SER A 59 20.38 -8.09 17.17
N PHE A 60 20.91 -6.94 17.56
CA PHE A 60 22.09 -6.33 16.98
C PHE A 60 23.19 -6.10 18.01
N ALA A 61 24.45 -6.09 17.55
CA ALA A 61 25.57 -5.63 18.34
C ALA A 61 25.74 -4.10 18.23
N PRO A 62 26.43 -3.45 19.18
CA PRO A 62 26.60 -1.99 19.18
C PRO A 62 27.19 -1.38 17.90
N HIS A 63 28.00 -2.11 17.17
CA HIS A 63 28.65 -1.63 15.94
C HIS A 63 28.01 -2.18 14.64
N ASP A 64 26.90 -2.88 14.75
CA ASP A 64 26.21 -3.38 13.55
C ASP A 64 25.55 -2.23 12.76
N THR A 65 25.54 -2.36 11.45
CA THR A 65 24.63 -1.62 10.58
C THR A 65 23.29 -2.32 10.61
N ILE A 66 22.24 -1.57 10.83
CA ILE A 66 20.87 -2.09 10.93
C ILE A 66 20.13 -1.75 9.64
N TYR A 67 19.73 -2.77 8.91
CA TYR A 67 18.99 -2.65 7.66
C TYR A 67 17.51 -2.94 7.87
N ALA A 68 16.67 -2.19 7.18
CA ALA A 68 15.24 -2.45 7.05
C ALA A 68 14.89 -2.53 5.56
N ALA A 69 14.52 -3.71 5.10
CA ALA A 69 14.00 -3.93 3.75
C ALA A 69 12.48 -3.81 3.80
N VAL A 70 11.95 -2.82 3.11
CA VAL A 70 10.51 -2.54 3.00
C VAL A 70 10.01 -3.08 1.68
N GLU A 71 9.16 -4.09 1.74
CA GLU A 71 8.52 -4.68 0.58
C GLU A 71 7.23 -3.92 0.25
N THR A 72 7.06 -3.60 -1.02
CA THR A 72 5.87 -2.89 -1.51
C THR A 72 5.28 -3.61 -2.71
N GLN A 73 3.99 -3.42 -2.91
CA GLN A 73 3.24 -3.88 -4.07
C GLN A 73 2.29 -2.77 -4.55
N GLY A 74 1.93 -2.83 -5.82
CA GLY A 74 1.07 -1.82 -6.45
C GLY A 74 1.84 -0.98 -7.46
N SER A 75 1.23 0.10 -7.91
CA SER A 75 1.84 0.99 -8.89
C SER A 75 1.51 2.46 -8.60
N GLY A 76 2.42 3.32 -9.03
CA GLY A 76 2.35 4.76 -8.82
C GLY A 76 3.52 5.29 -8.00
N SER A 77 3.47 6.59 -7.73
CA SER A 77 4.46 7.27 -6.90
C SER A 77 4.01 7.28 -5.43
N ALA A 78 4.93 6.99 -4.53
CA ALA A 78 4.70 7.05 -3.10
C ALA A 78 5.97 7.49 -2.36
N THR A 79 5.81 8.04 -1.16
CA THR A 79 6.93 8.35 -0.27
C THR A 79 6.96 7.34 0.86
N LEU A 80 8.08 6.61 0.97
CA LEU A 80 8.38 5.76 2.11
C LEU A 80 9.27 6.52 3.08
N LYS A 81 8.98 6.40 4.38
CA LYS A 81 9.78 7.00 5.44
C LYS A 81 10.03 5.97 6.53
N ALA A 82 11.26 5.88 7.00
CA ALA A 82 11.66 5.07 8.14
C ALA A 82 12.12 5.99 9.28
N LYS A 83 11.44 5.89 10.42
CA LYS A 83 11.75 6.63 11.64
C LYS A 83 12.26 5.68 12.70
N TRP A 84 13.50 5.87 13.10
CA TRP A 84 14.20 5.05 14.08
C TRP A 84 14.18 5.72 15.44
N THR A 85 13.80 4.99 16.47
CA THR A 85 13.69 5.50 17.84
C THR A 85 14.38 4.57 18.84
N TYR A 86 15.00 5.16 19.84
CA TYR A 86 15.57 4.50 21.02
C TYR A 86 14.64 4.69 22.21
N HIS A 87 14.38 3.61 22.91
CA HIS A 87 13.48 3.57 24.06
C HIS A 87 14.27 3.26 25.33
N ARG A 88 14.21 4.14 26.30
CA ARG A 88 14.82 3.97 27.62
C ARG A 88 13.82 4.28 28.72
N GLY A 89 13.15 3.23 29.24
CA GLY A 89 12.02 3.42 30.14
C GLY A 89 10.91 4.23 29.43
N ASP A 90 10.44 5.30 30.06
CA ASP A 90 9.40 6.18 29.52
C ASP A 90 9.93 7.22 28.50
N LYS A 91 11.25 7.22 28.25
CA LYS A 91 11.88 8.18 27.32
C LYS A 91 12.06 7.57 25.96
N VAL A 92 11.65 8.33 24.94
CA VAL A 92 11.82 7.98 23.53
C VAL A 92 12.65 9.06 22.86
N ALA A 93 13.72 8.67 22.20
CA ALA A 93 14.56 9.56 21.43
C ALA A 93 14.55 9.16 19.95
N VAL A 94 14.37 10.12 19.06
CA VAL A 94 14.53 9.89 17.62
C VAL A 94 16.02 9.74 17.33
N VAL A 95 16.39 8.63 16.73
CA VAL A 95 17.78 8.31 16.36
C VAL A 95 18.08 8.76 14.94
N ASN A 96 17.14 8.48 14.04
CA ASN A 96 17.26 8.82 12.62
C ASN A 96 15.86 8.84 11.98
N GLU A 97 15.71 9.60 10.91
CA GLU A 97 14.54 9.61 10.06
C GLU A 97 14.97 9.81 8.61
N ASN A 98 14.60 8.88 7.75
CA ASN A 98 14.94 8.90 6.33
C ASN A 98 13.69 8.70 5.48
N SER A 99 13.61 9.44 4.37
CA SER A 99 12.51 9.33 3.40
C SER A 99 13.06 9.05 2.01
N GLN A 100 12.35 8.22 1.25
CA GLN A 100 12.63 7.93 -0.16
C GLN A 100 11.34 8.00 -0.97
N THR A 101 11.36 8.72 -2.09
CA THR A 101 10.27 8.66 -3.07
C THR A 101 10.50 7.45 -3.98
N VAL A 102 9.49 6.62 -4.09
CA VAL A 102 9.51 5.41 -4.93
C VAL A 102 8.46 5.52 -6.03
N VAL A 103 8.82 5.05 -7.23
CA VAL A 103 7.87 4.88 -8.33
C VAL A 103 7.77 3.37 -8.57
N ALA A 104 6.65 2.80 -8.15
CA ALA A 104 6.40 1.38 -8.27
C ALA A 104 5.63 1.05 -9.56
N THR A 105 6.00 -0.06 -10.18
CA THR A 105 5.30 -0.66 -11.32
C THR A 105 4.93 -2.12 -11.05
N GLY A 106 4.89 -2.49 -9.76
CA GLY A 106 4.65 -3.83 -9.25
C GLY A 106 5.41 -4.06 -7.95
N PRO A 107 5.67 -5.32 -7.58
CA PRO A 107 6.43 -5.66 -6.39
C PRO A 107 7.83 -5.03 -6.41
N ALA A 108 8.21 -4.37 -5.32
CA ALA A 108 9.50 -3.71 -5.17
C ALA A 108 10.01 -3.81 -3.73
N VAL A 109 11.32 -3.61 -3.56
CA VAL A 109 11.96 -3.55 -2.25
C VAL A 109 12.73 -2.24 -2.12
N THR A 110 12.46 -1.51 -1.06
CA THR A 110 13.19 -0.29 -0.70
C THR A 110 13.97 -0.53 0.59
N GLU A 111 15.25 -0.25 0.56
CA GLU A 111 16.15 -0.45 1.69
C GLU A 111 16.36 0.86 2.44
N PHE A 112 16.27 0.79 3.76
CA PHE A 112 16.72 1.80 4.70
C PHE A 112 17.80 1.20 5.60
N HIS A 113 18.77 2.00 6.00
CA HIS A 113 19.75 1.55 6.99
C HIS A 113 20.20 2.70 7.88
N VAL A 114 20.68 2.31 9.04
CA VAL A 114 21.30 3.20 10.02
C VAL A 114 22.57 2.55 10.55
N SER A 115 23.58 3.38 10.77
CA SER A 115 24.83 2.97 11.41
C SER A 115 25.27 4.06 12.39
N LYS A 116 26.01 3.66 13.42
CA LYS A 116 26.58 4.58 14.40
C LYS A 116 28.04 4.23 14.64
N PRO A 117 28.99 5.04 14.15
CA PRO A 117 30.42 4.77 14.28
C PRO A 117 30.88 4.59 15.73
N ASP A 118 30.33 5.35 16.67
CA ASP A 118 30.64 5.28 18.10
C ASP A 118 29.95 4.14 18.84
N GLY A 119 29.16 3.33 18.10
CA GLY A 119 28.34 2.26 18.64
C GLY A 119 26.97 2.73 19.13
N TRP A 120 26.01 1.86 18.97
CA TRP A 120 24.65 2.02 19.49
C TRP A 120 24.62 1.79 20.99
N PRO A 121 23.99 2.61 21.80
CA PRO A 121 23.65 2.28 23.17
C PRO A 121 22.87 0.96 23.23
N THR A 122 23.18 0.11 24.21
CA THR A 122 22.36 -1.10 24.45
C THR A 122 20.96 -0.72 24.91
N GLY A 123 19.96 -1.47 24.48
CA GLY A 123 18.57 -1.25 24.86
C GLY A 123 17.59 -1.50 23.73
N ASP A 124 16.37 -1.03 23.92
CA ASP A 124 15.25 -1.27 23.04
C ASP A 124 15.14 -0.17 21.97
N TYR A 125 14.89 -0.59 20.76
CA TYR A 125 14.73 0.27 19.61
C TYR A 125 13.49 -0.09 18.81
N GLN A 126 13.05 0.86 17.99
CA GLN A 126 11.96 0.63 17.04
C GLN A 126 12.27 1.35 15.73
N VAL A 127 11.82 0.76 14.63
CA VAL A 127 11.66 1.46 13.37
C VAL A 127 10.19 1.47 13.00
N GLU A 128 9.67 2.64 12.75
CA GLU A 128 8.32 2.85 12.24
C GLU A 128 8.39 3.24 10.77
N VAL A 129 7.66 2.50 9.95
CA VAL A 129 7.62 2.71 8.50
C VAL A 129 6.32 3.43 8.15
N TYR A 130 6.46 4.48 7.36
CA TYR A 130 5.34 5.28 6.86
C TYR A 130 5.27 5.20 5.34
N LEU A 131 4.06 5.19 4.83
CA LEU A 131 3.74 5.32 3.43
C LEU A 131 2.87 6.57 3.25
N ASN A 132 3.35 7.57 2.50
CA ASN A 132 2.68 8.86 2.34
C ASN A 132 2.22 9.47 3.69
N ASP A 133 3.14 9.49 4.67
CA ASP A 133 2.94 9.95 6.04
C ASP A 133 1.96 9.14 6.92
N ALA A 134 1.38 8.09 6.39
CA ALA A 134 0.58 7.14 7.16
C ALA A 134 1.45 6.00 7.70
N SER A 135 1.41 5.73 9.02
CA SER A 135 2.12 4.61 9.62
C SER A 135 1.62 3.27 9.07
N THR A 136 2.54 2.43 8.64
CA THR A 136 2.25 1.08 8.14
C THR A 136 2.60 -0.01 9.15
N GLY A 137 3.35 0.34 10.18
CA GLY A 137 3.72 -0.58 11.25
C GLY A 137 4.98 -0.19 11.97
N VAL A 138 5.14 -0.77 13.15
CA VAL A 138 6.29 -0.59 14.05
C VAL A 138 7.00 -1.93 14.21
N HIS A 139 8.31 -1.94 14.00
CA HIS A 139 9.17 -3.11 14.13
C HIS A 139 10.18 -2.88 15.24
N LYS A 140 10.12 -3.73 16.27
CA LYS A 140 10.97 -3.64 17.45
C LYS A 140 12.24 -4.45 17.27
N PHE A 141 13.33 -3.97 17.83
CA PHE A 141 14.60 -4.67 17.88
C PHE A 141 15.39 -4.25 19.12
N VAL A 142 16.45 -4.98 19.43
CA VAL A 142 17.29 -4.75 20.59
C VAL A 142 18.75 -4.68 20.19
N VAL A 143 19.49 -3.80 20.86
CA VAL A 143 20.96 -3.79 20.83
C VAL A 143 21.50 -4.33 22.14
N LYS A 144 22.40 -5.32 22.08
CA LYS A 144 23.02 -6.00 23.26
C LYS A 144 24.54 -6.09 23.09
#